data_b1b0638143738ae4afbcdd895a794c63
#
_entry.id   b1b0638143738ae4afbcdd895a794c63
#
_cell.length_a   1.000
_cell.length_b   1.000
_cell.length_c   1.000
_cell.angle_alpha   90.00
_cell.angle_beta   90.00
_cell.angle_gamma   90.00
#
_symmetry.space_group_name_H-M   'P 1'
#
loop_
_entity.id
_entity.type
_entity.pdbx_description
1 polymer ?
#
loop_
_entity_poly.entity_id
_entity_poly.type
_entity_poly.pdbx_seq_one_letter_code
_entity_poly.pdbx_strand_id
1 'polypeptide(L)'
;MIFWLLLAVFICVKDVAATFTPTNGAALKAAVAACLKETPSDGSCPLFAASNSNGMLGEWKTDAVKDMSDVFYKSDSFNGDVSHWNVAAATNMNGMFDGATRFNSDISKWSLSRVTNMHYLFHDANSFNADISSWNVGHVTSLDGMFFQASVFNSDISKWDTSSVNSMDRTFFQAFMFNADVSKWNTAAVNSMQTTFYEAEAFNADLSKWQISAVTDLQFTFGRATRFNGDISKWSIGKVTAINR
;
A
#
# COMPACT_ATOMS: atom_id res chain seq x y z
N MET A 1 -28.77 -20.79 -64.04
CA MET A 1 -27.42 -20.65 -63.44
C MET A 1 -27.64 -19.74 -62.19
N ILE A 2 -27.87 -20.37 -61.03
CA ILE A 2 -28.21 -19.67 -59.79
C ILE A 2 -26.98 -19.80 -58.88
N PHE A 3 -26.30 -18.66 -58.66
CA PHE A 3 -25.15 -18.55 -57.76
C PHE A 3 -25.67 -18.51 -56.33
N TRP A 4 -25.35 -19.50 -55.52
CA TRP A 4 -25.53 -19.49 -54.07
C TRP A 4 -24.37 -18.76 -53.44
N LEU A 5 -24.61 -17.56 -52.90
CA LEU A 5 -23.68 -16.84 -52.03
C LEU A 5 -23.81 -17.43 -50.61
N LEU A 6 -22.88 -18.29 -50.24
CA LEU A 6 -22.71 -18.73 -48.87
C LEU A 6 -22.11 -17.58 -48.07
N LEU A 7 -22.95 -16.85 -47.33
CA LEU A 7 -22.53 -15.88 -46.31
C LEU A 7 -22.03 -16.68 -45.12
N ALA A 8 -20.72 -16.91 -45.01
CA ALA A 8 -20.12 -17.43 -43.79
C ALA A 8 -20.18 -16.33 -42.73
N VAL A 9 -21.18 -16.44 -41.83
CA VAL A 9 -21.21 -15.67 -40.59
C VAL A 9 -20.09 -16.21 -39.70
N PHE A 10 -18.94 -15.54 -39.73
CA PHE A 10 -17.92 -15.70 -38.69
C PHE A 10 -18.54 -15.21 -37.38
N ILE A 11 -19.15 -16.11 -36.62
CA ILE A 11 -19.41 -15.86 -35.19
C ILE A 11 -18.02 -15.86 -34.56
N CYS A 12 -17.49 -14.67 -34.33
CA CYS A 12 -16.33 -14.47 -33.47
C CYS A 12 -16.79 -14.85 -32.05
N VAL A 13 -16.74 -16.14 -31.74
CA VAL A 13 -16.75 -16.59 -30.34
C VAL A 13 -15.47 -15.99 -29.79
N LYS A 14 -15.58 -14.86 -29.07
CA LYS A 14 -14.51 -14.46 -28.17
C LYS A 14 -14.31 -15.67 -27.25
N ASP A 15 -13.32 -16.50 -27.56
CA ASP A 15 -12.78 -17.39 -26.54
C ASP A 15 -12.50 -16.49 -25.33
N VAL A 16 -13.24 -16.74 -24.25
CA VAL A 16 -12.93 -16.10 -22.96
C VAL A 16 -11.57 -16.68 -22.60
N ALA A 17 -10.52 -15.96 -22.97
CA ALA A 17 -9.16 -16.35 -22.64
C ALA A 17 -9.12 -16.62 -21.15
N ALA A 18 -8.63 -17.80 -20.75
CA ALA A 18 -8.47 -18.12 -19.35
C ALA A 18 -7.57 -17.05 -18.72
N THR A 19 -8.10 -16.29 -17.76
CA THR A 19 -7.31 -15.31 -17.04
C THR A 19 -6.40 -16.01 -16.05
N PHE A 20 -5.17 -15.57 -15.93
CA PHE A 20 -4.21 -16.11 -14.95
C PHE A 20 -4.79 -16.04 -13.53
N THR A 21 -4.74 -17.16 -12.83
CA THR A 21 -5.24 -17.30 -11.46
C THR A 21 -4.13 -17.90 -10.59
N PRO A 22 -3.31 -17.07 -9.95
CA PRO A 22 -2.23 -17.56 -9.08
C PRO A 22 -2.83 -18.29 -7.87
N THR A 23 -2.28 -19.46 -7.57
CA THR A 23 -2.75 -20.28 -6.44
C THR A 23 -2.23 -19.81 -5.09
N ASN A 24 -1.17 -19.01 -5.08
CA ASN A 24 -0.52 -18.48 -3.87
C ASN A 24 0.39 -17.28 -4.20
N GLY A 25 0.97 -16.67 -3.17
CA GLY A 25 1.85 -15.51 -3.30
C GLY A 25 3.13 -15.78 -4.10
N ALA A 26 3.73 -16.96 -3.96
CA ALA A 26 4.94 -17.31 -4.71
C ALA A 26 4.67 -17.40 -6.22
N ALA A 27 3.52 -17.98 -6.61
CA ALA A 27 3.09 -18.04 -8.00
C ALA A 27 2.80 -16.63 -8.55
N LEU A 28 2.14 -15.77 -7.74
CA LEU A 28 1.89 -14.39 -8.12
C LEU A 28 3.19 -13.60 -8.32
N LYS A 29 4.13 -13.65 -7.37
CA LYS A 29 5.45 -13.00 -7.50
C LYS A 29 6.21 -13.44 -8.74
N ALA A 30 6.27 -14.75 -8.99
CA ALA A 30 6.96 -15.29 -10.16
C ALA A 30 6.34 -14.77 -11.47
N ALA A 31 5.02 -14.73 -11.55
CA ALA A 31 4.29 -14.22 -12.71
C ALA A 31 4.50 -12.72 -12.91
N VAL A 32 4.41 -11.91 -11.84
CA VAL A 32 4.70 -10.47 -11.89
C VAL A 32 6.13 -10.23 -12.34
N ALA A 33 7.11 -10.94 -11.77
CA ALA A 33 8.51 -10.80 -12.16
C ALA A 33 8.75 -11.16 -13.63
N ALA A 34 8.06 -12.17 -14.15
CA ALA A 34 8.14 -12.53 -15.58
C ALA A 34 7.51 -11.46 -16.47
N CYS A 35 6.33 -10.97 -16.10
CA CYS A 35 5.61 -9.91 -16.80
C CYS A 35 6.43 -8.62 -16.86
N LEU A 36 6.95 -8.15 -15.72
CA LEU A 36 7.69 -6.88 -15.63
C LEU A 36 9.07 -6.91 -16.32
N LYS A 37 9.60 -8.08 -16.66
CA LYS A 37 10.78 -8.17 -17.55
C LYS A 37 10.48 -7.69 -18.96
N GLU A 38 9.23 -7.82 -19.42
CA GLU A 38 8.80 -7.40 -20.75
C GLU A 38 8.41 -5.91 -20.75
N THR A 39 7.54 -5.55 -19.84
CA THR A 39 6.96 -4.20 -19.72
C THR A 39 6.99 -3.72 -18.27
N PRO A 40 8.13 -3.18 -17.80
CA PRO A 40 8.33 -2.85 -16.39
C PRO A 40 7.45 -1.71 -15.88
N SER A 41 6.88 -0.89 -16.78
CA SER A 41 6.14 0.31 -16.43
C SER A 41 4.64 0.05 -16.24
N ASP A 42 4.01 -0.77 -17.06
CA ASP A 42 2.56 -0.91 -17.14
C ASP A 42 2.04 -2.33 -16.91
N GLY A 43 2.91 -3.34 -16.98
CA GLY A 43 2.53 -4.74 -16.81
C GLY A 43 1.65 -5.28 -17.93
N SER A 44 1.69 -4.70 -19.14
CA SER A 44 0.92 -5.22 -20.27
C SER A 44 1.40 -6.58 -20.75
N CYS A 45 2.70 -6.87 -20.59
CA CYS A 45 3.39 -8.15 -20.78
C CYS A 45 2.80 -9.04 -21.90
N PRO A 46 2.84 -8.58 -23.16
CA PRO A 46 2.10 -9.23 -24.25
C PRO A 46 2.57 -10.67 -24.54
N LEU A 47 3.85 -10.99 -24.37
CA LEU A 47 4.36 -12.34 -24.58
C LEU A 47 3.94 -13.28 -23.45
N PHE A 48 4.00 -12.82 -22.21
CA PHE A 48 3.51 -13.58 -21.05
C PHE A 48 2.00 -13.82 -21.19
N ALA A 49 1.23 -12.80 -21.55
CA ALA A 49 -0.20 -12.89 -21.77
C ALA A 49 -0.55 -13.89 -22.89
N ALA A 50 0.20 -13.90 -23.99
CA ALA A 50 -0.03 -14.79 -25.13
C ALA A 50 0.38 -16.24 -24.84
N SER A 51 1.46 -16.47 -24.07
CA SER A 51 2.06 -17.80 -23.91
C SER A 51 1.15 -18.82 -23.23
N ASN A 52 0.22 -18.38 -22.36
CA ASN A 52 -0.64 -19.27 -21.57
C ASN A 52 -2.08 -18.76 -21.45
N SER A 53 -2.51 -17.87 -22.33
CA SER A 53 -3.81 -17.18 -22.22
C SER A 53 -3.99 -16.46 -20.85
N ASN A 54 -2.88 -15.93 -20.32
CA ASN A 54 -2.85 -15.38 -18.95
C ASN A 54 -3.52 -14.01 -18.82
N GLY A 55 -3.80 -13.32 -19.93
CA GLY A 55 -4.25 -11.94 -19.90
C GLY A 55 -3.19 -10.95 -19.43
N MET A 56 -3.50 -9.65 -19.48
CA MET A 56 -2.64 -8.60 -18.94
C MET A 56 -2.66 -8.63 -17.40
N LEU A 57 -1.60 -8.15 -16.78
CA LEU A 57 -1.42 -8.16 -15.31
C LEU A 57 -2.65 -7.63 -14.55
N GLY A 58 -3.27 -6.54 -15.01
CA GLY A 58 -4.46 -5.98 -14.39
C GLY A 58 -5.71 -6.86 -14.44
N GLU A 59 -5.74 -7.87 -15.31
CA GLU A 59 -6.88 -8.80 -15.46
C GLU A 59 -6.77 -10.06 -14.58
N TRP A 60 -5.63 -10.26 -13.91
CA TRP A 60 -5.37 -11.47 -13.14
C TRP A 60 -6.32 -11.61 -11.94
N LYS A 61 -6.76 -12.84 -11.69
CA LYS A 61 -7.65 -13.18 -10.57
C LYS A 61 -6.84 -13.55 -9.35
N THR A 62 -6.74 -12.63 -8.42
CA THR A 62 -5.91 -12.79 -7.21
C THR A 62 -6.68 -13.30 -6.00
N ASP A 63 -7.92 -13.75 -6.19
CA ASP A 63 -8.89 -14.12 -5.13
C ASP A 63 -8.37 -15.12 -4.09
N ALA A 64 -7.46 -16.03 -4.50
CA ALA A 64 -6.92 -17.06 -3.61
C ALA A 64 -5.64 -16.64 -2.89
N VAL A 65 -5.06 -15.48 -3.24
CA VAL A 65 -3.74 -15.08 -2.74
C VAL A 65 -3.86 -14.44 -1.36
N LYS A 66 -3.30 -15.11 -0.35
CA LYS A 66 -3.27 -14.63 1.04
C LYS A 66 -2.01 -13.83 1.36
N ASP A 67 -0.90 -14.21 0.76
CA ASP A 67 0.39 -13.54 0.94
C ASP A 67 0.75 -12.78 -0.32
N MET A 68 0.69 -11.46 -0.24
CA MET A 68 1.04 -10.51 -1.30
C MET A 68 2.34 -9.76 -0.98
N SER A 69 3.14 -10.26 -0.02
CA SER A 69 4.39 -9.59 0.35
C SER A 69 5.32 -9.46 -0.85
N ASP A 70 5.98 -8.33 -1.00
CA ASP A 70 7.02 -8.01 -2.01
C ASP A 70 6.64 -8.28 -3.47
N VAL A 71 5.34 -8.30 -3.82
CA VAL A 71 4.89 -8.65 -5.19
C VAL A 71 5.48 -7.69 -6.23
N PHE A 72 5.60 -6.40 -5.92
CA PHE A 72 6.20 -5.36 -6.75
C PHE A 72 7.48 -4.78 -6.13
N TYR A 73 8.18 -5.56 -5.29
CA TYR A 73 9.41 -5.11 -4.63
C TYR A 73 10.44 -4.62 -5.64
N LYS A 74 10.90 -3.37 -5.47
CA LYS A 74 11.87 -2.69 -6.36
C LYS A 74 11.43 -2.62 -7.82
N SER A 75 10.14 -2.56 -8.06
CA SER A 75 9.58 -2.34 -9.39
C SER A 75 9.53 -0.83 -9.70
N ASP A 76 10.70 -0.19 -9.78
CA ASP A 76 10.90 1.28 -9.79
C ASP A 76 10.04 2.00 -10.83
N SER A 77 9.85 1.38 -12.00
CA SER A 77 9.12 1.98 -13.12
C SER A 77 7.63 1.65 -13.12
N PHE A 78 7.19 0.70 -12.26
CA PHE A 78 5.84 0.17 -12.33
C PHE A 78 4.79 1.19 -11.87
N ASN A 79 3.80 1.41 -12.73
CA ASN A 79 2.56 2.15 -12.44
C ASN A 79 1.38 1.55 -13.21
N GLY A 80 1.37 0.22 -13.38
CA GLY A 80 0.32 -0.49 -14.09
C GLY A 80 -0.99 -0.54 -13.31
N ASP A 81 -2.09 -0.78 -14.04
CA ASP A 81 -3.42 -0.88 -13.43
C ASP A 81 -3.59 -2.22 -12.71
N VAL A 82 -3.79 -2.15 -11.40
CA VAL A 82 -4.12 -3.28 -10.52
C VAL A 82 -5.46 -3.06 -9.80
N SER A 83 -6.28 -2.13 -10.27
CA SER A 83 -7.57 -1.75 -9.65
C SER A 83 -8.57 -2.91 -9.59
N HIS A 84 -8.45 -3.87 -10.52
CA HIS A 84 -9.33 -5.04 -10.61
C HIS A 84 -8.85 -6.24 -9.77
N TRP A 85 -7.68 -6.15 -9.15
CA TRP A 85 -7.22 -7.24 -8.29
C TRP A 85 -8.14 -7.40 -7.09
N ASN A 86 -8.60 -8.61 -6.86
CA ASN A 86 -9.34 -8.95 -5.65
C ASN A 86 -8.35 -9.36 -4.54
N VAL A 87 -8.16 -8.47 -3.60
CA VAL A 87 -7.22 -8.65 -2.46
C VAL A 87 -7.94 -9.05 -1.17
N ALA A 88 -9.24 -9.36 -1.22
CA ALA A 88 -10.05 -9.63 -0.02
C ALA A 88 -9.60 -10.86 0.79
N ALA A 89 -8.84 -11.78 0.19
CA ALA A 89 -8.24 -12.91 0.90
C ALA A 89 -6.87 -12.59 1.52
N ALA A 90 -6.26 -11.47 1.16
CA ALA A 90 -4.91 -11.11 1.62
C ALA A 90 -4.88 -10.90 3.14
N THR A 91 -3.84 -11.44 3.76
CA THR A 91 -3.53 -11.26 5.18
C THR A 91 -2.18 -10.58 5.39
N ASN A 92 -1.29 -10.69 4.40
CA ASN A 92 0.06 -10.13 4.41
C ASN A 92 0.33 -9.33 3.13
N MET A 93 0.67 -8.05 3.30
CA MET A 93 1.07 -7.11 2.24
C MET A 93 2.41 -6.44 2.54
N ASN A 94 3.23 -7.07 3.39
CA ASN A 94 4.56 -6.54 3.73
C ASN A 94 5.36 -6.22 2.46
N GLY A 95 5.86 -4.99 2.33
CA GLY A 95 6.72 -4.57 1.23
C GLY A 95 6.13 -4.72 -0.18
N MET A 96 4.80 -4.87 -0.33
CA MET A 96 4.20 -5.17 -1.65
C MET A 96 4.62 -4.17 -2.73
N PHE A 97 4.77 -2.90 -2.39
CA PHE A 97 5.21 -1.83 -3.28
C PHE A 97 6.49 -1.14 -2.80
N ASP A 98 7.28 -1.83 -1.95
CA ASP A 98 8.56 -1.31 -1.46
C ASP A 98 9.52 -1.06 -2.64
N GLY A 99 9.97 0.18 -2.79
CA GLY A 99 10.82 0.62 -3.91
C GLY A 99 10.08 0.75 -5.25
N ALA A 100 8.76 0.67 -5.29
CA ALA A 100 7.97 0.96 -6.49
C ALA A 100 7.82 2.48 -6.68
N THR A 101 8.92 3.15 -7.01
CA THR A 101 9.07 4.62 -6.91
C THR A 101 8.08 5.43 -7.75
N ARG A 102 7.53 4.84 -8.83
CA ARG A 102 6.53 5.48 -9.70
C ARG A 102 5.11 5.04 -9.45
N PHE A 103 4.89 4.08 -8.55
CA PHE A 103 3.56 3.54 -8.31
C PHE A 103 2.61 4.60 -7.74
N ASN A 104 1.48 4.82 -8.42
CA ASN A 104 0.39 5.71 -7.99
C ASN A 104 -0.95 5.32 -8.64
N SER A 105 -1.14 4.05 -9.03
CA SER A 105 -2.38 3.59 -9.65
C SER A 105 -3.53 3.48 -8.66
N ASP A 106 -4.75 3.48 -9.16
CA ASP A 106 -5.96 3.40 -8.34
C ASP A 106 -6.09 2.04 -7.64
N ILE A 107 -6.08 2.09 -6.31
CA ILE A 107 -6.29 0.95 -5.41
C ILE A 107 -7.39 1.24 -4.38
N SER A 108 -8.20 2.27 -4.62
CA SER A 108 -9.26 2.73 -3.72
C SER A 108 -10.32 1.66 -3.42
N LYS A 109 -10.51 0.72 -4.36
CA LYS A 109 -11.52 -0.36 -4.23
C LYS A 109 -11.01 -1.63 -3.55
N TRP A 110 -9.74 -1.67 -3.15
CA TRP A 110 -9.21 -2.85 -2.48
C TRP A 110 -9.85 -3.07 -1.12
N SER A 111 -10.31 -4.29 -0.86
CA SER A 111 -10.87 -4.69 0.43
C SER A 111 -9.79 -5.32 1.30
N LEU A 112 -9.40 -4.64 2.37
CA LEU A 112 -8.29 -5.04 3.25
C LEU A 112 -8.75 -5.64 4.58
N SER A 113 -10.00 -6.07 4.68
CA SER A 113 -10.63 -6.50 5.94
C SER A 113 -9.94 -7.69 6.65
N ARG A 114 -9.01 -8.37 5.99
CA ARG A 114 -8.24 -9.48 6.55
C ARG A 114 -6.75 -9.19 6.69
N VAL A 115 -6.30 -8.03 6.20
CA VAL A 115 -4.87 -7.69 6.24
C VAL A 115 -4.48 -7.32 7.66
N THR A 116 -3.44 -7.97 8.17
CA THR A 116 -2.88 -7.72 9.49
C THR A 116 -1.46 -7.17 9.43
N ASN A 117 -0.76 -7.38 8.30
CA ASN A 117 0.61 -6.93 8.10
C ASN A 117 0.72 -6.04 6.86
N MET A 118 1.11 -4.78 7.10
CA MET A 118 1.37 -3.75 6.09
C MET A 118 2.75 -3.10 6.27
N HIS A 119 3.69 -3.77 6.95
CA HIS A 119 5.03 -3.23 7.13
C HIS A 119 5.63 -2.85 5.78
N TYR A 120 6.20 -1.66 5.67
CA TYR A 120 6.89 -1.18 4.46
C TYR A 120 6.07 -1.25 3.17
N LEU A 121 4.73 -1.27 3.26
CA LEU A 121 3.85 -1.47 2.09
C LEU A 121 4.18 -0.50 0.94
N PHE A 122 4.42 0.78 1.25
CA PHE A 122 4.77 1.85 0.31
C PHE A 122 6.13 2.49 0.64
N HIS A 123 7.04 1.72 1.26
CA HIS A 123 8.39 2.20 1.51
C HIS A 123 9.04 2.61 0.18
N ASP A 124 9.64 3.80 0.16
CA ASP A 124 10.31 4.35 -1.03
C ASP A 124 9.41 4.44 -2.30
N ALA A 125 8.09 4.40 -2.11
CA ALA A 125 7.12 4.66 -3.18
C ALA A 125 6.94 6.17 -3.38
N ASN A 126 7.94 6.81 -3.95
CA ASN A 126 8.10 8.27 -3.97
C ASN A 126 6.97 9.04 -4.68
N SER A 127 6.25 8.39 -5.61
CA SER A 127 5.12 8.99 -6.34
C SER A 127 3.76 8.64 -5.73
N PHE A 128 3.72 7.80 -4.70
CA PHE A 128 2.46 7.29 -4.17
C PHE A 128 1.67 8.35 -3.42
N ASN A 129 0.47 8.65 -3.91
CA ASN A 129 -0.53 9.50 -3.28
C ASN A 129 -1.96 9.15 -3.74
N ALA A 130 -2.21 7.89 -4.12
CA ALA A 130 -3.53 7.43 -4.52
C ALA A 130 -4.53 7.45 -3.35
N ASP A 131 -5.82 7.49 -3.66
CA ASP A 131 -6.88 7.48 -2.65
C ASP A 131 -6.97 6.12 -1.94
N ILE A 132 -6.74 6.14 -0.64
CA ILE A 132 -6.84 5.00 0.27
C ILE A 132 -7.76 5.29 1.46
N SER A 133 -8.58 6.33 1.36
CA SER A 133 -9.46 6.81 2.43
C SER A 133 -10.54 5.79 2.84
N SER A 134 -10.89 4.90 1.92
CA SER A 134 -11.91 3.85 2.13
C SER A 134 -11.35 2.55 2.73
N TRP A 135 -10.03 2.44 2.91
CA TRP A 135 -9.42 1.21 3.39
C TRP A 135 -9.83 0.88 4.82
N ASN A 136 -10.25 -0.37 5.04
CA ASN A 136 -10.49 -0.90 6.37
C ASN A 136 -9.18 -1.49 6.94
N VAL A 137 -8.53 -0.75 7.82
CA VAL A 137 -7.26 -1.13 8.46
C VAL A 137 -7.43 -1.60 9.91
N GLY A 138 -8.67 -1.80 10.37
CA GLY A 138 -8.98 -2.11 11.77
C GLY A 138 -8.35 -3.41 12.33
N HIS A 139 -7.81 -4.28 11.48
CA HIS A 139 -7.06 -5.48 11.88
C HIS A 139 -5.55 -5.33 11.78
N VAL A 140 -5.07 -4.20 11.31
CA VAL A 140 -3.64 -3.92 11.19
C VAL A 140 -3.06 -3.63 12.57
N THR A 141 -2.02 -4.37 12.94
CA THR A 141 -1.40 -4.23 14.26
C THR A 141 -0.15 -3.36 14.26
N SER A 142 0.46 -3.14 13.11
CA SER A 142 1.62 -2.27 12.96
C SER A 142 1.57 -1.50 11.64
N LEU A 143 1.95 -0.23 11.70
CA LEU A 143 2.13 0.65 10.54
C LEU A 143 3.62 0.90 10.25
N ASP A 144 4.53 0.07 10.81
CA ASP A 144 5.97 0.31 10.73
C ASP A 144 6.45 0.48 9.29
N GLY A 145 7.06 1.63 9.05
CA GLY A 145 7.63 2.00 7.75
C GLY A 145 6.64 2.07 6.60
N MET A 146 5.31 2.04 6.86
CA MET A 146 4.30 1.91 5.79
C MET A 146 4.47 2.95 4.69
N PHE A 147 4.81 4.19 5.03
CA PHE A 147 5.04 5.31 4.11
C PHE A 147 6.45 5.87 4.24
N PHE A 148 7.41 5.05 4.68
CA PHE A 148 8.82 5.44 4.80
C PHE A 148 9.32 5.92 3.43
N GLN A 149 9.81 7.16 3.35
CA GLN A 149 10.25 7.81 2.11
C GLN A 149 9.19 7.95 0.99
N ALA A 150 7.91 7.75 1.29
CA ALA A 150 6.83 8.10 0.36
C ALA A 150 6.69 9.63 0.28
N SER A 151 7.60 10.27 -0.44
CA SER A 151 7.91 11.70 -0.34
C SER A 151 6.74 12.63 -0.65
N VAL A 152 5.81 12.22 -1.53
CA VAL A 152 4.63 13.02 -1.90
C VAL A 152 3.33 12.58 -1.23
N PHE A 153 3.38 11.53 -0.40
CA PHE A 153 2.18 10.98 0.23
C PHE A 153 1.50 12.01 1.14
N ASN A 154 0.23 12.28 0.88
CA ASN A 154 -0.62 13.15 1.68
C ASN A 154 -2.13 12.86 1.47
N SER A 155 -2.49 11.63 1.11
CA SER A 155 -3.90 11.24 0.93
C SER A 155 -4.65 11.19 2.25
N ASP A 156 -5.98 11.33 2.19
CA ASP A 156 -6.86 11.30 3.36
C ASP A 156 -6.86 9.91 4.02
N ILE A 157 -6.42 9.87 5.26
CA ILE A 157 -6.41 8.68 6.13
C ILE A 157 -7.13 8.96 7.47
N SER A 158 -7.93 10.03 7.52
CA SER A 158 -8.62 10.49 8.74
C SER A 158 -9.67 9.52 9.27
N LYS A 159 -10.15 8.60 8.41
CA LYS A 159 -11.18 7.63 8.74
C LYS A 159 -10.64 6.25 9.13
N TRP A 160 -9.33 6.07 9.12
CA TRP A 160 -8.75 4.78 9.48
C TRP A 160 -9.02 4.43 10.93
N ASP A 161 -9.49 3.20 11.17
CA ASP A 161 -9.56 2.63 12.51
C ASP A 161 -8.18 2.09 12.91
N THR A 162 -7.48 2.83 13.75
CA THR A 162 -6.14 2.48 14.22
C THR A 162 -6.13 1.83 15.61
N SER A 163 -7.29 1.40 16.10
CA SER A 163 -7.45 0.88 17.47
C SER A 163 -6.64 -0.38 17.76
N SER A 164 -6.27 -1.16 16.72
CA SER A 164 -5.42 -2.35 16.84
C SER A 164 -3.92 -2.05 16.70
N VAL A 165 -3.55 -0.83 16.29
CA VAL A 165 -2.15 -0.48 16.00
C VAL A 165 -1.35 -0.36 17.29
N ASN A 166 -0.27 -1.12 17.40
CA ASN A 166 0.62 -1.10 18.56
C ASN A 166 2.02 -0.54 18.26
N SER A 167 2.40 -0.39 17.00
CA SER A 167 3.65 0.23 16.57
C SER A 167 3.44 1.14 15.37
N MET A 168 4.13 2.28 15.39
CA MET A 168 4.13 3.29 14.34
C MET A 168 5.56 3.70 13.95
N ASP A 169 6.54 2.82 14.20
CA ASP A 169 7.94 3.14 13.94
C ASP A 169 8.15 3.48 12.47
N ARG A 170 8.80 4.61 12.19
CA ARG A 170 9.12 5.06 10.83
C ARG A 170 7.91 5.21 9.89
N THR A 171 6.67 5.24 10.38
CA THR A 171 5.47 5.23 9.52
C THR A 171 5.52 6.31 8.44
N PHE A 172 5.92 7.54 8.79
CA PHE A 172 6.02 8.69 7.88
C PHE A 172 7.44 9.27 7.83
N PHE A 173 8.45 8.43 8.06
CA PHE A 173 9.86 8.85 7.97
C PHE A 173 10.15 9.38 6.56
N GLN A 174 10.62 10.63 6.45
CA GLN A 174 10.89 11.33 5.18
C GLN A 174 9.68 11.38 4.21
N ALA A 175 8.46 11.30 4.73
CA ALA A 175 7.26 11.62 3.97
C ALA A 175 7.12 13.17 3.94
N PHE A 176 7.93 13.83 3.14
CA PHE A 176 8.15 15.29 3.17
C PHE A 176 6.87 16.10 3.05
N MET A 177 5.89 15.64 2.25
CA MET A 177 4.63 16.34 1.99
C MET A 177 3.51 15.94 2.94
N PHE A 178 3.73 14.96 3.84
CA PHE A 178 2.69 14.44 4.69
C PHE A 178 2.19 15.47 5.71
N ASN A 179 0.89 15.79 5.64
CA ASN A 179 0.17 16.62 6.61
C ASN A 179 -1.34 16.28 6.65
N ALA A 180 -1.72 15.06 6.32
CA ALA A 180 -3.10 14.63 6.40
C ALA A 180 -3.62 14.61 7.84
N ASP A 181 -4.95 14.71 8.01
CA ASP A 181 -5.58 14.71 9.33
C ASP A 181 -5.50 13.31 9.98
N VAL A 182 -4.75 13.21 11.07
CA VAL A 182 -4.63 12.02 11.93
C VAL A 182 -5.17 12.28 13.34
N SER A 183 -5.87 13.39 13.57
CA SER A 183 -6.35 13.82 14.88
C SER A 183 -7.35 12.84 15.53
N LYS A 184 -7.98 11.97 14.73
CA LYS A 184 -8.97 10.99 15.17
C LYS A 184 -8.39 9.59 15.38
N TRP A 185 -7.11 9.38 15.09
CA TRP A 185 -6.49 8.08 15.27
C TRP A 185 -6.52 7.66 16.74
N ASN A 186 -6.89 6.41 16.96
CA ASN A 186 -6.81 5.81 18.30
C ASN A 186 -5.37 5.29 18.50
N THR A 187 -4.62 5.95 19.38
CA THR A 187 -3.22 5.61 19.65
C THR A 187 -3.02 4.94 21.03
N ALA A 188 -4.11 4.58 21.71
CA ALA A 188 -4.04 4.04 23.08
C ALA A 188 -3.24 2.73 23.20
N ALA A 189 -3.18 1.92 22.14
CA ALA A 189 -2.42 0.67 22.09
C ALA A 189 -0.96 0.85 21.62
N VAL A 190 -0.61 2.04 21.09
CA VAL A 190 0.72 2.29 20.52
C VAL A 190 1.78 2.29 21.63
N ASN A 191 2.82 1.47 21.46
CA ASN A 191 3.92 1.34 22.41
C ASN A 191 5.26 1.87 21.87
N SER A 192 5.39 2.05 20.57
CA SER A 192 6.57 2.65 19.92
C SER A 192 6.17 3.62 18.81
N MET A 193 6.87 4.76 18.78
CA MET A 193 6.73 5.82 17.80
C MET A 193 8.09 6.32 17.32
N GLN A 194 9.09 5.43 17.35
CA GLN A 194 10.46 5.79 16.97
C GLN A 194 10.47 6.35 15.54
N THR A 195 11.02 7.56 15.38
CA THR A 195 11.16 8.24 14.09
C THR A 195 9.87 8.32 13.23
N THR A 196 8.68 8.26 13.85
CA THR A 196 7.39 8.23 13.13
C THR A 196 7.26 9.36 12.12
N PHE A 197 7.62 10.60 12.49
CA PHE A 197 7.52 11.80 11.66
C PHE A 197 8.90 12.43 11.38
N TYR A 198 9.96 11.62 11.43
CA TYR A 198 11.32 12.13 11.16
C TYR A 198 11.42 12.69 9.74
N GLU A 199 11.86 13.94 9.61
CA GLU A 199 11.91 14.68 8.33
C GLU A 199 10.55 14.76 7.57
N ALA A 200 9.40 14.56 8.23
CA ALA A 200 8.10 14.91 7.68
C ALA A 200 7.93 16.44 7.71
N GLU A 201 8.58 17.14 6.79
CA GLU A 201 8.80 18.60 6.83
C GLU A 201 7.48 19.40 6.83
N ALA A 202 6.46 18.91 6.12
CA ALA A 202 5.16 19.57 6.03
C ALA A 202 4.24 19.30 7.24
N PHE A 203 4.58 18.29 8.07
CA PHE A 203 3.70 17.78 9.11
C PHE A 203 3.41 18.82 10.20
N ASN A 204 2.14 19.10 10.44
CA ASN A 204 1.64 19.96 11.52
C ASN A 204 0.19 19.63 11.91
N ALA A 205 -0.23 18.36 11.81
CA ALA A 205 -1.57 17.95 12.20
C ALA A 205 -1.77 18.03 13.73
N ASP A 206 -3.03 18.14 14.14
CA ASP A 206 -3.42 18.18 15.55
C ASP A 206 -3.27 16.79 16.22
N LEU A 207 -2.41 16.69 17.22
CA LEU A 207 -2.16 15.47 18.00
C LEU A 207 -2.65 15.59 19.46
N SER A 208 -3.41 16.63 19.79
CA SER A 208 -3.86 16.93 21.18
C SER A 208 -4.74 15.83 21.77
N LYS A 209 -5.34 14.98 20.93
CA LYS A 209 -6.21 13.87 21.34
C LYS A 209 -5.49 12.51 21.41
N TRP A 210 -4.26 12.45 20.97
CA TRP A 210 -3.51 11.20 20.98
C TRP A 210 -3.23 10.75 22.41
N GLN A 211 -3.47 9.47 22.66
CA GLN A 211 -3.20 8.82 23.94
C GLN A 211 -1.91 8.03 23.83
N ILE A 212 -0.84 8.52 24.45
CA ILE A 212 0.48 7.90 24.38
C ILE A 212 0.97 7.28 25.68
N SER A 213 0.04 7.01 26.60
CA SER A 213 0.39 6.47 27.93
C SER A 213 1.02 5.05 27.89
N ALA A 214 0.88 4.33 26.77
CA ALA A 214 1.54 3.04 26.53
C ALA A 214 2.91 3.17 25.86
N VAL A 215 3.24 4.33 25.27
CA VAL A 215 4.45 4.53 24.49
C VAL A 215 5.69 4.49 25.39
N THR A 216 6.68 3.70 24.96
CA THR A 216 7.96 3.53 25.64
C THR A 216 9.13 4.14 24.85
N ASP A 217 8.98 4.30 23.53
CA ASP A 217 10.00 4.86 22.64
C ASP A 217 9.44 6.03 21.81
N LEU A 218 10.04 7.20 21.99
CA LEU A 218 9.78 8.44 21.25
C LEU A 218 11.05 8.97 20.56
N GLN A 219 12.08 8.12 20.35
CA GLN A 219 13.34 8.58 19.76
C GLN A 219 13.10 9.22 18.39
N PHE A 220 13.54 10.45 18.26
CA PHE A 220 13.45 11.23 17.02
C PHE A 220 12.06 11.29 16.38
N THR A 221 10.97 11.10 17.15
CA THR A 221 9.59 11.05 16.61
C THR A 221 9.28 12.23 15.69
N PHE A 222 9.71 13.45 16.06
CA PHE A 222 9.56 14.67 15.27
C PHE A 222 10.91 15.24 14.81
N GLY A 223 11.95 14.42 14.77
CA GLY A 223 13.27 14.86 14.34
C GLY A 223 13.19 15.51 12.96
N ARG A 224 13.64 16.76 12.83
CA ARG A 224 13.60 17.55 11.59
C ARG A 224 12.20 17.74 10.95
N ALA A 225 11.12 17.53 11.67
CA ALA A 225 9.77 17.91 11.25
C ALA A 225 9.60 19.43 11.42
N THR A 226 10.13 20.20 10.48
CA THR A 226 10.42 21.64 10.62
C THR A 226 9.18 22.51 10.80
N ARG A 227 8.01 22.05 10.35
CA ARG A 227 6.73 22.76 10.51
C ARG A 227 5.93 22.32 11.73
N PHE A 228 6.34 21.24 12.42
CA PHE A 228 5.57 20.72 13.53
C PHE A 228 5.57 21.71 14.71
N ASN A 229 4.38 22.19 15.06
CA ASN A 229 4.13 23.08 16.19
C ASN A 229 2.82 22.69 16.91
N GLY A 230 2.42 21.41 16.85
CA GLY A 230 1.22 20.90 17.50
C GLY A 230 1.31 20.89 19.01
N ASP A 231 0.16 21.07 19.68
CA ASP A 231 0.08 20.98 21.14
C ASP A 231 0.13 19.51 21.60
N ILE A 232 1.23 19.15 22.25
CA ILE A 232 1.47 17.84 22.87
C ILE A 232 1.60 17.94 24.40
N SER A 233 1.18 19.05 25.01
CA SER A 233 1.30 19.31 26.45
C SER A 233 0.51 18.32 27.32
N LYS A 234 -0.50 17.68 26.75
CA LYS A 234 -1.33 16.67 27.43
C LYS A 234 -0.80 15.24 27.31
N TRP A 235 0.29 15.04 26.61
CA TRP A 235 0.85 13.70 26.46
C TRP A 235 1.39 13.16 27.79
N SER A 236 0.94 11.96 28.17
CA SER A 236 1.43 11.24 29.34
C SER A 236 2.64 10.40 28.97
N ILE A 237 3.84 10.88 29.30
CA ILE A 237 5.13 10.26 28.94
C ILE A 237 5.71 9.39 30.06
N GLY A 238 4.92 9.01 31.05
CA GLY A 238 5.42 8.31 32.25
C GLY A 238 6.06 6.94 31.99
N LYS A 239 5.78 6.31 30.83
CA LYS A 239 6.42 5.04 30.43
C LYS A 239 7.56 5.22 29.42
N VAL A 240 7.80 6.41 28.93
CA VAL A 240 8.85 6.66 27.93
C VAL A 240 10.22 6.45 28.55
N THR A 241 10.98 5.51 27.99
CA THR A 241 12.36 5.20 28.41
C THR A 241 13.39 5.65 27.39
N ALA A 242 12.97 5.84 26.15
CA ALA A 242 13.82 6.28 25.05
C ALA A 242 13.25 7.55 24.42
N ILE A 243 13.98 8.66 24.59
CA ILE A 243 13.65 9.96 24.00
C ILE A 243 14.95 10.68 23.61
N ASN A 244 15.09 10.99 22.33
CA ASN A 244 16.15 11.82 21.78
C ASN A 244 15.52 12.90 20.90
N ARG A 245 16.21 14.04 20.80
CA ARG A 245 15.77 15.18 19.99
C ARG A 245 16.25 15.08 18.57
#